data_9f30bb8f913b8a31e25372b589ff0156
#
_entry.id   9f30bb8f913b8a31e25372b589ff0156
#
_cell.length_a   1.000
_cell.length_b   1.000
_cell.length_c   1.000
_cell.angle_alpha   90.00
_cell.angle_beta   90.00
_cell.angle_gamma   90.00
#
_symmetry.space_group_name_H-M   'P 1'
#
loop_
_entity.id
_entity.type
_entity.pdbx_description
1 polymer ?
#
loop_
_entity_poly.entity_id
_entity_poly.type
_entity_poly.pdbx_seq_one_letter_code
_entity_poly.pdbx_strand_id
1 'polypeptide(L)'
;PAVQPDAMAHSRPFVAKPEHQSPLGFPGELVENWQDVALSKMDELLGRYRSLQVFMDACVKCGACTDKCHYYLGTGDPKNMPVARQDLMRKVYRRYFTTAGKWFPKLVGAVELTEEVINDWYSYYHQCSECRRCSVYCPYGIDTAEITMAGREILASIGVGQKYSNEIIGKVHTIGNNLGLPEPALADTLEGLEEEIEEDINVPVKLPLDQKGADVLLVTPSADFFAEPHVDGLIGYAKVFHQAGISWTLSSYASEAANFGIFIGNYENMQKVAQRIRQAALDLGVKRIIVGECGHAWRVAYSFWNTLIGPFDFLDPAYPVPQHICEFTHDLNQRGVLKFDPEANDDKVVT
;
A
#
# COMPACT_ATOMS: atom_id res chain seq x y z
N PRO A 1 -15.29 22.55 -2.50
CA PRO A 1 -16.44 22.22 -1.66
C PRO A 1 -15.99 21.21 -0.62
N ALA A 2 -16.16 21.53 0.68
CA ALA A 2 -15.88 20.58 1.72
C ALA A 2 -16.80 19.37 1.56
N VAL A 3 -16.24 18.17 1.47
CA VAL A 3 -17.02 16.92 1.52
C VAL A 3 -17.73 16.93 2.87
N GLN A 4 -19.05 16.74 2.86
CA GLN A 4 -19.79 16.70 4.12
C GLN A 4 -19.38 15.44 4.90
N PRO A 5 -18.90 15.57 6.14
CA PRO A 5 -18.42 14.44 6.94
C PRO A 5 -19.45 13.30 7.04
N ASP A 6 -20.72 13.64 7.16
CA ASP A 6 -21.82 12.69 7.30
C ASP A 6 -22.05 11.80 6.06
N ALA A 7 -21.63 12.24 4.89
CA ALA A 7 -21.77 11.46 3.66
C ALA A 7 -20.79 10.27 3.57
N MET A 8 -19.72 10.29 4.36
CA MET A 8 -18.66 9.27 4.34
C MET A 8 -18.56 8.48 5.67
N ALA A 9 -19.07 9.04 6.75
CA ALA A 9 -19.11 8.37 8.04
C ALA A 9 -20.21 7.29 8.06
N HIS A 10 -19.94 6.16 8.72
CA HIS A 10 -20.89 5.10 9.02
C HIS A 10 -21.48 4.32 7.84
N SER A 11 -20.99 4.55 6.61
CA SER A 11 -21.44 3.79 5.44
C SER A 11 -20.62 2.53 5.26
N ARG A 12 -21.27 1.37 5.17
CA ARG A 12 -20.66 0.09 4.76
C ARG A 12 -21.04 -0.35 3.33
N PRO A 13 -21.33 0.54 2.35
CA PRO A 13 -21.72 0.09 1.02
C PRO A 13 -20.60 -0.65 0.28
N PHE A 14 -19.37 -0.50 0.74
CA PHE A 14 -18.16 -1.07 0.14
C PHE A 14 -17.54 -2.19 0.97
N VAL A 15 -18.29 -2.82 1.86
CA VAL A 15 -17.85 -4.04 2.53
C VAL A 15 -17.63 -5.14 1.49
N ALA A 16 -16.52 -5.84 1.63
CA ALA A 16 -16.15 -6.93 0.73
C ALA A 16 -17.17 -8.07 0.80
N LYS A 17 -17.44 -8.68 -0.34
CA LYS A 17 -18.29 -9.87 -0.43
C LYS A 17 -17.47 -11.13 -0.16
N PRO A 18 -18.14 -12.27 0.13
CA PRO A 18 -17.48 -13.55 0.36
C PRO A 18 -16.45 -13.92 -0.71
N GLU A 19 -16.79 -13.72 -1.98
CA GLU A 19 -15.90 -13.99 -3.11
C GLU A 19 -14.62 -13.16 -3.13
N HIS A 20 -14.61 -12.01 -2.47
CA HIS A 20 -13.42 -11.16 -2.34
C HIS A 20 -12.58 -11.50 -1.10
N GLN A 21 -13.19 -12.05 -0.07
CA GLN A 21 -12.53 -12.32 1.21
C GLN A 21 -11.93 -13.73 1.28
N SER A 22 -12.64 -14.73 0.77
CA SER A 22 -12.21 -16.13 0.82
C SER A 22 -10.83 -16.39 0.20
N PRO A 23 -10.47 -15.81 -0.97
CA PRO A 23 -9.13 -15.98 -1.55
C PRO A 23 -8.01 -15.43 -0.69
N LEU A 24 -8.31 -14.49 0.21
CA LEU A 24 -7.36 -13.87 1.13
C LEU A 24 -7.25 -14.58 2.47
N GLY A 25 -8.05 -15.64 2.68
CA GLY A 25 -8.10 -16.37 3.94
C GLY A 25 -8.94 -15.70 5.02
N PHE A 26 -9.84 -14.78 4.65
CA PHE A 26 -10.74 -14.10 5.58
C PHE A 26 -12.14 -14.72 5.57
N PRO A 27 -12.88 -14.64 6.70
CA PRO A 27 -14.31 -14.99 6.71
C PRO A 27 -15.09 -14.17 5.68
N GLY A 28 -16.03 -14.80 4.97
CA GLY A 28 -16.81 -14.16 3.93
C GLY A 28 -17.82 -13.13 4.43
N GLU A 29 -18.25 -13.27 5.69
CA GLU A 29 -19.22 -12.39 6.35
C GLU A 29 -18.91 -12.27 7.83
N LEU A 30 -19.62 -11.38 8.54
CA LEU A 30 -19.43 -11.16 9.97
C LEU A 30 -19.71 -12.47 10.72
N VAL A 31 -18.70 -12.98 11.43
CA VAL A 31 -18.81 -14.23 12.19
C VAL A 31 -19.71 -14.05 13.43
N GLU A 32 -20.44 -15.10 13.85
CA GLU A 32 -21.39 -15.01 14.97
C GLU A 32 -20.73 -14.55 16.27
N ASN A 33 -19.54 -15.07 16.58
CA ASN A 33 -18.76 -14.74 17.77
C ASN A 33 -17.72 -13.64 17.50
N TRP A 34 -18.04 -12.67 16.67
CA TRP A 34 -17.11 -11.65 16.18
C TRP A 34 -16.40 -10.86 17.29
N GLN A 35 -17.06 -10.63 18.44
CA GLN A 35 -16.45 -9.92 19.56
C GLN A 35 -15.26 -10.70 20.14
N ASP A 36 -15.46 -12.01 20.37
CA ASP A 36 -14.40 -12.87 20.91
C ASP A 36 -13.26 -13.04 19.91
N VAL A 37 -13.58 -13.19 18.63
CA VAL A 37 -12.58 -13.27 17.55
C VAL A 37 -11.78 -11.97 17.45
N ALA A 38 -12.45 -10.82 17.46
CA ALA A 38 -11.79 -9.51 17.40
C ALA A 38 -10.87 -9.27 18.62
N LEU A 39 -11.34 -9.61 19.83
CA LEU A 39 -10.54 -9.46 21.05
C LEU A 39 -9.36 -10.45 21.10
N SER A 40 -9.57 -11.68 20.64
CA SER A 40 -8.49 -12.67 20.51
C SER A 40 -7.44 -12.23 19.51
N LYS A 41 -7.87 -11.68 18.35
CA LYS A 41 -6.95 -11.14 17.35
C LYS A 41 -6.19 -9.92 17.88
N MET A 42 -6.86 -9.06 18.63
CA MET A 42 -6.22 -7.92 19.28
C MET A 42 -5.16 -8.36 20.30
N ASP A 43 -5.42 -9.39 21.10
CA ASP A 43 -4.48 -9.97 22.05
C ASP A 43 -3.25 -10.56 21.32
N GLU A 44 -3.48 -11.31 20.25
CA GLU A 44 -2.42 -11.83 19.38
C GLU A 44 -1.51 -10.70 18.87
N LEU A 45 -2.10 -9.62 18.32
CA LEU A 45 -1.35 -8.49 17.76
C LEU A 45 -0.57 -7.74 18.84
N LEU A 46 -1.14 -7.53 20.03
CA LEU A 46 -0.45 -6.92 21.16
C LEU A 46 0.73 -7.76 21.64
N GLY A 47 0.59 -9.10 21.64
CA GLY A 47 1.67 -10.02 21.96
C GLY A 47 2.76 -10.09 20.89
N ARG A 48 2.38 -10.03 19.62
CA ARG A 48 3.29 -10.11 18.47
C ARG A 48 4.05 -8.80 18.23
N TYR A 49 3.36 -7.67 18.33
CA TYR A 49 3.91 -6.34 18.08
C TYR A 49 3.93 -5.52 19.37
N ARG A 50 5.03 -5.58 20.12
CA ARG A 50 5.19 -4.82 21.37
C ARG A 50 5.05 -3.30 21.16
N SER A 51 5.42 -2.79 20.00
CA SER A 51 5.22 -1.39 19.58
C SER A 51 3.75 -0.97 19.72
N LEU A 52 2.81 -1.83 19.32
CA LEU A 52 1.38 -1.54 19.38
C LEU A 52 0.91 -1.23 20.81
N GLN A 53 1.34 -2.05 21.80
CA GLN A 53 1.04 -1.79 23.21
C GLN A 53 1.64 -0.48 23.70
N VAL A 54 2.91 -0.22 23.37
CA VAL A 54 3.59 1.04 23.71
C VAL A 54 2.84 2.25 23.12
N PHE A 55 2.40 2.16 21.87
CA PHE A 55 1.64 3.23 21.24
C PHE A 55 0.29 3.49 21.93
N MET A 56 -0.40 2.43 22.40
CA MET A 56 -1.64 2.58 23.15
C MET A 56 -1.42 3.31 24.48
N ASP A 57 -0.30 3.07 25.15
CA ASP A 57 -0.02 3.62 26.48
C ASP A 57 0.69 4.98 26.43
N ALA A 58 1.60 5.21 25.47
CA ALA A 58 2.44 6.40 25.41
C ALA A 58 1.76 7.67 24.89
N CYS A 59 0.63 7.57 24.16
CA CYS A 59 -0.02 8.74 23.59
C CYS A 59 -0.64 9.66 24.64
N VAL A 60 -0.10 10.86 24.73
CA VAL A 60 -0.58 11.93 25.65
C VAL A 60 -1.61 12.86 25.01
N LYS A 61 -2.07 12.58 23.79
CA LYS A 61 -3.06 13.39 23.05
C LYS A 61 -2.63 14.84 22.82
N CYS A 62 -1.35 15.08 22.60
CA CYS A 62 -0.81 16.45 22.41
C CYS A 62 -1.29 17.14 21.13
N GLY A 63 -1.86 16.38 20.15
CA GLY A 63 -2.39 16.91 18.90
C GLY A 63 -1.38 17.26 17.82
N ALA A 64 -0.06 17.04 18.03
CA ALA A 64 0.99 17.37 17.05
C ALA A 64 0.82 16.68 15.67
N CYS A 65 0.07 15.59 15.60
CA CYS A 65 -0.24 14.88 14.38
C CYS A 65 -1.49 15.41 13.64
N THR A 66 -2.30 16.26 14.27
CA THR A 66 -3.65 16.63 13.79
C THR A 66 -3.60 17.37 12.45
N ASP A 67 -2.84 18.46 12.37
CA ASP A 67 -2.69 19.29 11.18
C ASP A 67 -1.79 18.68 10.10
N LYS A 68 -1.31 17.46 10.35
CA LYS A 68 -0.49 16.70 9.39
C LYS A 68 -1.32 15.73 8.56
N CYS A 69 -2.56 15.45 8.95
CA CYS A 69 -3.44 14.51 8.25
C CYS A 69 -4.23 15.21 7.15
N HIS A 70 -3.98 14.85 5.90
CA HIS A 70 -4.71 15.41 4.75
C HIS A 70 -6.20 15.02 4.76
N TYR A 71 -6.56 13.85 5.28
CA TYR A 71 -7.98 13.47 5.45
C TYR A 71 -8.70 14.37 6.45
N TYR A 72 -8.07 14.66 7.59
CA TYR A 72 -8.64 15.61 8.53
C TYR A 72 -8.76 17.03 7.94
N LEU A 73 -7.71 17.49 7.27
CA LEU A 73 -7.72 18.82 6.62
C LEU A 73 -8.76 18.92 5.51
N GLY A 74 -8.97 17.84 4.74
CA GLY A 74 -9.93 17.80 3.65
C GLY A 74 -11.39 17.64 4.08
N THR A 75 -11.64 16.85 5.13
CA THR A 75 -13.00 16.55 5.61
C THR A 75 -13.47 17.43 6.74
N GLY A 76 -12.57 17.97 7.55
CA GLY A 76 -12.90 18.66 8.80
C GLY A 76 -13.47 17.74 9.90
N ASP A 77 -13.56 16.43 9.66
CA ASP A 77 -14.10 15.48 10.64
C ASP A 77 -13.08 15.19 11.75
N PRO A 78 -13.40 15.54 13.03
CA PRO A 78 -12.50 15.29 14.15
C PRO A 78 -12.10 13.82 14.33
N LYS A 79 -12.90 12.86 13.93
CA LYS A 79 -12.59 11.44 14.01
C LYS A 79 -11.48 11.03 13.01
N ASN A 80 -11.23 11.83 11.99
CA ASN A 80 -10.10 11.66 11.05
C ASN A 80 -8.76 12.19 11.59
N MET A 81 -8.74 12.89 12.74
CA MET A 81 -7.47 13.21 13.38
C MET A 81 -6.71 11.92 13.70
N PRO A 82 -5.40 11.83 13.43
CA PRO A 82 -4.64 10.62 13.76
C PRO A 82 -4.73 10.21 15.22
N VAL A 83 -4.74 11.18 16.14
CA VAL A 83 -4.93 10.92 17.57
C VAL A 83 -6.32 10.35 17.89
N ALA A 84 -7.37 10.78 17.19
CA ALA A 84 -8.72 10.25 17.37
C ALA A 84 -8.82 8.82 16.80
N ARG A 85 -8.20 8.58 15.64
CA ARG A 85 -8.12 7.25 15.02
C ARG A 85 -7.40 6.25 15.94
N GLN A 86 -6.32 6.66 16.57
CA GLN A 86 -5.66 5.85 17.61
C GLN A 86 -6.59 5.59 18.81
N ASP A 87 -7.34 6.58 19.23
CA ASP A 87 -8.26 6.44 20.36
C ASP A 87 -9.40 5.44 20.12
N LEU A 88 -9.78 5.19 18.86
CA LEU A 88 -10.77 4.15 18.54
C LEU A 88 -10.32 2.78 19.08
N MET A 89 -9.10 2.36 18.79
CA MET A 89 -8.55 1.10 19.31
C MET A 89 -8.23 1.21 20.80
N ARG A 90 -7.63 2.31 21.23
CA ARG A 90 -7.18 2.52 22.62
C ARG A 90 -8.30 2.43 23.64
N LYS A 91 -9.51 2.90 23.32
CA LYS A 91 -10.67 2.80 24.21
C LYS A 91 -11.08 1.34 24.43
N VAL A 92 -11.06 0.51 23.39
CA VAL A 92 -11.31 -0.93 23.47
C VAL A 92 -10.16 -1.64 24.19
N TYR A 93 -8.90 -1.33 23.83
CA TYR A 93 -7.72 -1.82 24.54
C TYR A 93 -7.82 -1.60 26.05
N ARG A 94 -8.15 -0.39 26.48
CA ARG A 94 -8.34 -0.07 27.91
C ARG A 94 -9.42 -0.93 28.55
N ARG A 95 -10.53 -1.15 27.88
CA ARG A 95 -11.65 -1.91 28.42
C ARG A 95 -11.30 -3.36 28.73
N TYR A 96 -10.56 -4.00 27.86
CA TYR A 96 -10.34 -5.44 27.92
C TYR A 96 -8.93 -5.83 28.40
N PHE A 97 -7.93 -5.00 28.19
CA PHE A 97 -6.51 -5.35 28.43
C PHE A 97 -5.86 -4.59 29.58
N THR A 98 -6.56 -3.63 30.21
CA THR A 98 -6.02 -2.92 31.38
C THR A 98 -6.87 -3.14 32.62
N THR A 99 -6.21 -3.20 33.79
CA THR A 99 -6.90 -3.36 35.08
C THR A 99 -7.84 -2.18 35.36
N ALA A 100 -7.37 -0.94 35.10
CA ALA A 100 -8.16 0.26 35.31
C ALA A 100 -9.41 0.29 34.42
N GLY A 101 -9.31 -0.14 33.17
CA GLY A 101 -10.44 -0.20 32.26
C GLY A 101 -11.46 -1.27 32.58
N LYS A 102 -11.03 -2.39 33.19
CA LYS A 102 -11.93 -3.44 33.68
C LYS A 102 -12.76 -2.99 34.87
N TRP A 103 -12.16 -2.30 35.83
CA TRP A 103 -12.80 -1.91 37.08
C TRP A 103 -13.45 -0.52 37.03
N PHE A 104 -12.85 0.43 36.32
CA PHE A 104 -13.28 1.83 36.27
C PHE A 104 -13.41 2.35 34.84
N PRO A 105 -14.21 1.72 33.94
CA PRO A 105 -14.19 2.02 32.52
C PRO A 105 -14.52 3.50 32.22
N LYS A 106 -15.49 4.07 32.90
CA LYS A 106 -15.89 5.48 32.70
C LYS A 106 -14.78 6.47 33.05
N LEU A 107 -13.98 6.18 34.11
CA LEU A 107 -12.92 7.07 34.57
C LEU A 107 -11.76 7.14 33.56
N VAL A 108 -11.44 6.03 32.90
CA VAL A 108 -10.34 5.95 31.94
C VAL A 108 -10.79 6.06 30.48
N GLY A 109 -12.08 6.35 30.24
CA GLY A 109 -12.63 6.46 28.89
C GLY A 109 -12.58 5.16 28.09
N ALA A 110 -12.72 4.01 28.78
CA ALA A 110 -12.77 2.70 28.15
C ALA A 110 -14.18 2.45 27.58
N VAL A 111 -14.25 1.77 26.43
CA VAL A 111 -15.48 1.52 25.68
C VAL A 111 -15.57 0.03 25.35
N GLU A 112 -16.77 -0.54 25.46
CA GLU A 112 -17.05 -1.91 25.03
C GLU A 112 -17.02 -2.02 23.51
N LEU A 113 -16.59 -3.18 23.02
CA LEU A 113 -16.57 -3.48 21.60
C LEU A 113 -18.00 -3.80 21.14
N THR A 114 -18.63 -2.85 20.45
CA THR A 114 -19.98 -2.93 19.93
C THR A 114 -19.98 -2.84 18.39
N GLU A 115 -21.10 -3.11 17.75
CA GLU A 115 -21.23 -2.92 16.30
C GLU A 115 -21.00 -1.46 15.87
N GLU A 116 -21.40 -0.49 16.70
CA GLU A 116 -21.14 0.92 16.45
C GLU A 116 -19.62 1.20 16.42
N VAL A 117 -18.87 0.63 17.37
CA VAL A 117 -17.41 0.73 17.41
C VAL A 117 -16.78 0.09 16.16
N ILE A 118 -17.28 -1.08 15.73
CA ILE A 118 -16.82 -1.72 14.48
C ILE A 118 -17.12 -0.87 13.26
N ASN A 119 -18.27 -0.19 13.21
CA ASN A 119 -18.61 0.73 12.12
C ASN A 119 -17.68 1.94 12.08
N ASP A 120 -17.36 2.52 13.24
CA ASP A 120 -16.37 3.57 13.35
C ASP A 120 -14.98 3.09 12.91
N TRP A 121 -14.55 1.91 13.35
CA TRP A 121 -13.26 1.32 12.92
C TRP A 121 -13.21 1.12 11.41
N TYR A 122 -14.26 0.53 10.82
CA TYR A 122 -14.35 0.34 9.39
C TYR A 122 -14.19 1.67 8.64
N SER A 123 -14.97 2.68 9.02
CA SER A 123 -14.97 3.98 8.36
C SER A 123 -13.60 4.67 8.48
N TYR A 124 -13.11 4.84 9.68
CA TYR A 124 -11.94 5.70 9.93
C TYR A 124 -10.60 5.00 9.69
N TYR A 125 -10.52 3.69 9.85
CA TYR A 125 -9.31 2.98 9.47
C TYR A 125 -9.17 2.87 7.95
N HIS A 126 -10.24 2.58 7.20
CA HIS A 126 -10.12 2.50 5.74
C HIS A 126 -10.05 3.86 5.04
N GLN A 127 -10.41 4.96 5.69
CA GLN A 127 -10.14 6.30 5.18
C GLN A 127 -8.66 6.69 5.30
N CYS A 128 -7.88 6.05 6.15
CA CYS A 128 -6.46 6.33 6.26
C CYS A 128 -5.70 5.84 5.02
N SER A 129 -4.93 6.72 4.36
CA SER A 129 -4.09 6.36 3.23
C SER A 129 -2.75 5.72 3.62
N GLU A 130 -2.47 5.52 4.92
CA GLU A 130 -1.21 4.94 5.39
C GLU A 130 0.07 5.74 5.03
N CYS A 131 -0.05 7.04 4.76
CA CYS A 131 1.07 7.89 4.35
C CYS A 131 2.11 8.15 5.46
N ARG A 132 1.87 7.76 6.71
CA ARG A 132 2.74 7.92 7.91
C ARG A 132 3.14 9.34 8.26
N ARG A 133 2.58 10.35 7.63
CA ARG A 133 2.92 11.75 7.93
C ARG A 133 2.72 12.09 9.41
N CYS A 134 1.64 11.57 10.02
CA CYS A 134 1.38 11.71 11.45
C CYS A 134 2.46 11.06 12.34
N SER A 135 3.05 9.97 11.90
CA SER A 135 4.11 9.26 12.64
C SER A 135 5.41 10.04 12.64
N VAL A 136 5.78 10.63 11.50
CA VAL A 136 6.98 11.46 11.34
C VAL A 136 6.97 12.69 12.27
N TYR A 137 5.79 13.28 12.47
CA TYR A 137 5.63 14.47 13.33
C TYR A 137 5.26 14.14 14.77
N CYS A 138 5.20 12.87 15.16
CA CYS A 138 4.89 12.48 16.52
C CYS A 138 6.13 12.64 17.42
N PRO A 139 6.11 13.53 18.45
CA PRO A 139 7.27 13.71 19.34
C PRO A 139 7.53 12.51 20.25
N TYR A 140 6.60 11.56 20.31
CA TYR A 140 6.69 10.32 21.09
C TYR A 140 6.97 9.07 20.23
N GLY A 141 7.22 9.26 18.93
CA GLY A 141 7.53 8.15 18.02
C GLY A 141 6.37 7.17 17.76
N ILE A 142 5.12 7.60 17.97
CA ILE A 142 3.95 6.74 17.77
C ILE A 142 3.65 6.60 16.28
N ASP A 143 3.55 5.38 15.80
CA ASP A 143 3.12 5.08 14.44
C ASP A 143 1.61 4.79 14.38
N THR A 144 0.83 5.82 14.05
CA THR A 144 -0.62 5.69 13.89
C THR A 144 -1.00 4.84 12.68
N ALA A 145 -0.13 4.73 11.68
CA ALA A 145 -0.36 3.86 10.54
C ALA A 145 -0.29 2.37 10.95
N GLU A 146 0.67 1.99 11.80
CA GLU A 146 0.73 0.63 12.36
C GLU A 146 -0.52 0.27 13.16
N ILE A 147 -1.04 1.22 13.95
CA ILE A 147 -2.32 1.03 14.67
C ILE A 147 -3.48 0.85 13.69
N THR A 148 -3.49 1.60 12.60
CA THR A 148 -4.52 1.50 11.57
C THR A 148 -4.46 0.16 10.85
N MET A 149 -3.27 -0.33 10.52
CA MET A 149 -3.08 -1.67 9.96
C MET A 149 -3.60 -2.76 10.91
N ALA A 150 -3.26 -2.68 12.20
CA ALA A 150 -3.76 -3.62 13.20
C ALA A 150 -5.30 -3.59 13.28
N GLY A 151 -5.91 -2.41 13.22
CA GLY A 151 -7.37 -2.25 13.19
C GLY A 151 -8.02 -2.89 11.97
N ARG A 152 -7.41 -2.75 10.79
CA ARG A 152 -7.86 -3.43 9.56
C ARG A 152 -7.71 -4.94 9.64
N GLU A 153 -6.62 -5.44 10.23
CA GLU A 153 -6.39 -6.88 10.41
C GLU A 153 -7.43 -7.48 11.35
N ILE A 154 -7.78 -6.78 12.45
CA ILE A 154 -8.86 -7.21 13.34
C ILE A 154 -10.20 -7.24 12.60
N LEU A 155 -10.54 -6.20 11.84
CA LEU A 155 -11.77 -6.15 11.04
C LEU A 155 -11.83 -7.30 10.02
N ALA A 156 -10.75 -7.56 9.30
CA ALA A 156 -10.66 -8.65 8.34
C ALA A 156 -10.87 -10.02 9.02
N SER A 157 -10.33 -10.23 10.23
CA SER A 157 -10.46 -11.48 10.98
C SER A 157 -11.90 -11.81 11.37
N ILE A 158 -12.76 -10.82 11.48
CA ILE A 158 -14.19 -10.99 11.78
C ILE A 158 -15.09 -10.94 10.54
N GLY A 159 -14.53 -10.91 9.35
CA GLY A 159 -15.29 -10.87 8.10
C GLY A 159 -15.72 -9.46 7.64
N VAL A 160 -15.02 -8.42 8.10
CA VAL A 160 -15.30 -7.02 7.72
C VAL A 160 -14.10 -6.45 6.96
N GLY A 161 -14.05 -6.65 5.66
CA GLY A 161 -13.00 -6.15 4.78
C GLY A 161 -13.50 -5.09 3.79
N GLN A 162 -12.58 -4.32 3.21
CA GLN A 162 -12.91 -3.30 2.21
C GLN A 162 -12.91 -3.95 0.82
N LYS A 163 -14.02 -3.79 0.09
CA LYS A 163 -14.30 -4.45 -1.18
C LYS A 163 -13.17 -4.30 -2.20
N TYR A 164 -12.81 -3.08 -2.52
CA TYR A 164 -11.88 -2.80 -3.64
C TYR A 164 -10.47 -3.33 -3.36
N SER A 165 -9.95 -3.10 -2.16
CA SER A 165 -8.60 -3.57 -1.81
C SER A 165 -8.53 -5.10 -1.75
N ASN A 166 -9.57 -5.76 -1.22
CA ASN A 166 -9.62 -7.22 -1.18
C ASN A 166 -9.75 -7.82 -2.59
N GLU A 167 -10.58 -7.22 -3.46
CA GLU A 167 -10.73 -7.65 -4.85
C GLU A 167 -9.42 -7.53 -5.62
N ILE A 168 -8.71 -6.40 -5.47
CA ILE A 168 -7.41 -6.17 -6.10
C ILE A 168 -6.40 -7.22 -5.68
N ILE A 169 -6.22 -7.46 -4.38
CA ILE A 169 -5.30 -8.49 -3.89
C ILE A 169 -5.67 -9.88 -4.40
N GLY A 170 -6.96 -10.20 -4.42
CA GLY A 170 -7.45 -11.47 -4.99
C GLY A 170 -7.06 -11.63 -6.47
N LYS A 171 -7.20 -10.58 -7.28
CA LYS A 171 -6.75 -10.56 -8.68
C LYS A 171 -5.23 -10.73 -8.81
N VAL A 172 -4.46 -10.03 -7.98
CA VAL A 172 -2.99 -10.20 -7.96
C VAL A 172 -2.60 -11.63 -7.61
N HIS A 173 -3.25 -12.26 -6.63
CA HIS A 173 -2.96 -13.66 -6.27
C HIS A 173 -3.27 -14.65 -7.38
N THR A 174 -4.32 -14.40 -8.16
CA THR A 174 -4.78 -15.33 -9.21
C THR A 174 -4.14 -15.08 -10.58
N ILE A 175 -3.98 -13.81 -10.96
CA ILE A 175 -3.59 -13.42 -12.32
C ILE A 175 -2.23 -12.70 -12.35
N GLY A 176 -1.84 -11.98 -11.29
CA GLY A 176 -0.54 -11.31 -11.19
C GLY A 176 -0.58 -9.79 -11.30
N ASN A 177 -1.72 -9.21 -11.64
CA ASN A 177 -1.90 -7.76 -11.70
C ASN A 177 -3.23 -7.31 -11.07
N ASN A 178 -3.29 -6.07 -10.66
CA ASN A 178 -4.41 -5.50 -9.92
C ASN A 178 -5.70 -5.30 -10.75
N LEU A 179 -5.62 -5.23 -12.07
CA LEU A 179 -6.79 -5.21 -12.95
C LEU A 179 -7.35 -6.60 -13.23
N GLY A 180 -6.53 -7.64 -13.06
CA GLY A 180 -6.89 -9.01 -13.41
C GLY A 180 -6.88 -9.25 -14.92
N LEU A 181 -6.00 -8.56 -15.66
CA LEU A 181 -5.80 -8.77 -17.09
C LEU A 181 -5.00 -10.05 -17.32
N PRO A 182 -5.52 -11.03 -18.08
CA PRO A 182 -4.73 -12.18 -18.50
C PRO A 182 -3.60 -11.76 -19.43
N GLU A 183 -2.53 -12.57 -19.46
CA GLU A 183 -1.31 -12.29 -20.22
C GLU A 183 -1.56 -11.82 -21.68
N PRO A 184 -2.42 -12.46 -22.49
CA PRO A 184 -2.67 -11.99 -23.86
C PRO A 184 -3.24 -10.57 -23.92
N ALA A 185 -4.20 -10.23 -23.04
CA ALA A 185 -4.80 -8.92 -23.01
C ALA A 185 -3.81 -7.85 -22.49
N LEU A 186 -2.92 -8.24 -21.58
CA LEU A 186 -1.84 -7.37 -21.13
C LEU A 186 -0.85 -7.10 -22.28
N ALA A 187 -0.47 -8.13 -23.04
CA ALA A 187 0.42 -8.01 -24.19
C ALA A 187 -0.17 -7.07 -25.26
N ASP A 188 -1.45 -7.27 -25.63
CA ASP A 188 -2.16 -6.41 -26.57
C ASP A 188 -2.20 -4.95 -26.10
N THR A 189 -2.41 -4.72 -24.80
CA THR A 189 -2.39 -3.37 -24.20
C THR A 189 -1.01 -2.72 -24.35
N LEU A 190 0.05 -3.46 -24.07
CA LEU A 190 1.42 -2.96 -24.18
C LEU A 190 1.80 -2.68 -25.65
N GLU A 191 1.36 -3.50 -26.60
CA GLU A 191 1.57 -3.27 -28.01
C GLU A 191 0.90 -1.97 -28.48
N GLY A 192 -0.33 -1.69 -28.01
CA GLY A 192 -1.01 -0.42 -28.28
C GLY A 192 -0.25 0.79 -27.72
N LEU A 193 0.36 0.67 -26.55
CA LEU A 193 1.20 1.73 -25.98
C LEU A 193 2.51 1.91 -26.75
N GLU A 194 3.10 0.86 -27.29
CA GLU A 194 4.27 0.95 -28.17
C GLU A 194 3.96 1.75 -29.44
N GLU A 195 2.79 1.51 -30.05
CA GLU A 195 2.33 2.27 -31.23
C GLU A 195 2.15 3.75 -30.88
N GLU A 196 1.53 4.05 -29.75
CA GLU A 196 1.36 5.45 -29.27
C GLU A 196 2.71 6.15 -29.08
N ILE A 197 3.69 5.47 -28.48
CA ILE A 197 5.04 6.04 -28.32
C ILE A 197 5.70 6.30 -29.67
N GLU A 198 5.59 5.37 -30.61
CA GLU A 198 6.16 5.51 -31.94
C GLU A 198 5.53 6.68 -32.73
N GLU A 199 4.22 6.87 -32.59
CA GLU A 199 3.51 8.01 -33.18
C GLU A 199 3.97 9.36 -32.59
N ASP A 200 4.24 9.40 -31.26
CA ASP A 200 4.64 10.63 -30.56
C ASP A 200 6.08 11.07 -30.89
N ILE A 201 7.04 10.14 -30.89
CA ILE A 201 8.46 10.48 -30.99
C ILE A 201 9.16 9.95 -32.27
N ASN A 202 8.44 9.27 -33.16
CA ASN A 202 8.96 8.61 -34.37
C ASN A 202 10.17 7.66 -34.08
N VAL A 203 10.14 7.01 -32.92
CA VAL A 203 11.14 6.00 -32.53
C VAL A 203 10.43 4.78 -31.95
N PRO A 204 10.68 3.57 -32.46
CA PRO A 204 10.08 2.36 -31.92
C PRO A 204 10.67 2.03 -30.55
N VAL A 205 9.90 2.29 -29.50
CA VAL A 205 10.25 1.93 -28.13
C VAL A 205 9.43 0.73 -27.69
N LYS A 206 10.07 -0.27 -27.14
CA LYS A 206 9.42 -1.50 -26.72
C LYS A 206 9.07 -1.51 -25.23
N LEU A 207 7.92 -2.12 -24.92
CA LEU A 207 7.46 -2.44 -23.57
C LEU A 207 7.52 -3.97 -23.37
N PRO A 208 8.69 -4.55 -23.11
CA PRO A 208 8.89 -5.98 -23.09
C PRO A 208 8.17 -6.64 -21.91
N LEU A 209 7.48 -7.76 -22.19
CA LEU A 209 6.80 -8.59 -21.21
C LEU A 209 7.52 -9.93 -21.07
N ASP A 210 7.83 -10.35 -19.85
CA ASP A 210 8.43 -11.64 -19.50
C ASP A 210 9.72 -11.98 -20.27
N GLN A 211 10.51 -10.96 -20.60
CA GLN A 211 11.78 -11.13 -21.32
C GLN A 211 12.86 -11.67 -20.39
N LYS A 212 13.28 -12.92 -20.60
CA LYS A 212 14.36 -13.55 -19.83
C LYS A 212 15.71 -12.91 -20.11
N GLY A 213 16.52 -12.75 -19.05
CA GLY A 213 17.86 -12.20 -19.13
C GLY A 213 17.91 -10.68 -19.26
N ALA A 214 16.79 -9.98 -19.11
CA ALA A 214 16.77 -8.53 -19.01
C ALA A 214 17.56 -8.06 -17.76
N ASP A 215 18.15 -6.87 -17.83
CA ASP A 215 18.89 -6.33 -16.68
C ASP A 215 17.95 -5.88 -15.57
N VAL A 216 16.78 -5.33 -15.92
CA VAL A 216 15.84 -4.71 -14.99
C VAL A 216 14.45 -5.35 -15.07
N LEU A 217 13.89 -5.73 -13.91
CA LEU A 217 12.46 -5.93 -13.75
C LEU A 217 11.83 -4.63 -13.26
N LEU A 218 10.91 -4.07 -14.04
CA LEU A 218 10.09 -2.93 -13.62
C LEU A 218 8.80 -3.43 -12.96
N VAL A 219 8.55 -3.01 -11.74
CA VAL A 219 7.31 -3.28 -11.00
C VAL A 219 6.40 -2.06 -11.09
N THR A 220 5.19 -2.24 -11.63
CA THR A 220 4.22 -1.18 -11.90
C THR A 220 3.03 -1.26 -10.92
N PRO A 221 3.10 -0.60 -9.76
CA PRO A 221 2.16 -0.84 -8.66
C PRO A 221 0.78 -0.20 -8.82
N SER A 222 0.57 0.66 -9.83
CA SER A 222 -0.65 1.45 -10.00
C SER A 222 -1.43 1.11 -11.28
N ALA A 223 -1.21 -0.09 -11.84
CA ALA A 223 -1.76 -0.48 -13.15
C ALA A 223 -1.34 0.48 -14.28
N ASP A 224 -0.08 0.84 -14.30
CA ASP A 224 0.54 1.83 -15.17
C ASP A 224 0.35 1.52 -16.67
N PHE A 225 0.02 0.28 -16.99
CA PHE A 225 -0.27 -0.17 -18.35
C PHE A 225 -1.70 0.14 -18.84
N PHE A 226 -2.57 0.68 -17.98
CA PHE A 226 -3.98 0.93 -18.34
C PHE A 226 -4.61 2.15 -17.65
N ALA A 227 -4.25 2.45 -16.42
CA ALA A 227 -4.92 3.47 -15.61
C ALA A 227 -4.33 4.86 -15.83
N GLU A 228 -5.09 5.77 -16.39
CA GLU A 228 -4.71 7.19 -16.46
C GLU A 228 -4.71 7.82 -15.05
N PRO A 229 -3.76 8.71 -14.76
CA PRO A 229 -2.63 9.22 -15.58
C PRO A 229 -1.36 8.35 -15.53
N HIS A 230 -1.42 7.12 -14.99
CA HIS A 230 -0.24 6.30 -14.74
C HIS A 230 0.38 5.74 -16.02
N VAL A 231 -0.42 5.63 -17.10
CA VAL A 231 0.05 5.24 -18.43
C VAL A 231 1.19 6.14 -18.92
N ASP A 232 1.07 7.46 -18.74
CA ASP A 232 2.13 8.42 -19.09
C ASP A 232 3.42 8.15 -18.34
N GLY A 233 3.31 7.66 -17.09
CA GLY A 233 4.45 7.22 -16.28
C GLY A 233 5.18 6.04 -16.93
N LEU A 234 4.45 4.99 -17.32
CA LEU A 234 5.03 3.82 -17.98
C LEU A 234 5.69 4.19 -19.32
N ILE A 235 5.02 5.00 -20.13
CA ILE A 235 5.56 5.54 -21.38
C ILE A 235 6.87 6.30 -21.10
N GLY A 236 6.89 7.14 -20.08
CA GLY A 236 8.07 7.88 -19.66
C GLY A 236 9.23 6.95 -19.23
N TYR A 237 8.93 5.89 -18.48
CA TYR A 237 9.95 4.91 -18.08
C TYR A 237 10.52 4.17 -19.29
N ALA A 238 9.69 3.75 -20.23
CA ALA A 238 10.12 3.08 -21.45
C ALA A 238 11.05 3.97 -22.29
N LYS A 239 10.71 5.26 -22.46
CA LYS A 239 11.56 6.25 -23.12
C LYS A 239 12.91 6.42 -22.42
N VAL A 240 12.94 6.48 -21.08
CA VAL A 240 14.16 6.55 -20.28
C VAL A 240 15.03 5.31 -20.46
N PHE A 241 14.47 4.12 -20.37
CA PHE A 241 15.23 2.88 -20.57
C PHE A 241 15.77 2.78 -21.99
N HIS A 242 14.96 3.13 -22.99
CA HIS A 242 15.40 3.15 -24.39
C HIS A 242 16.58 4.11 -24.60
N GLN A 243 16.46 5.37 -24.14
CA GLN A 243 17.49 6.38 -24.27
C GLN A 243 18.78 5.99 -23.54
N ALA A 244 18.66 5.31 -22.41
CA ALA A 244 19.79 4.84 -21.61
C ALA A 244 20.40 3.53 -22.13
N GLY A 245 19.79 2.88 -23.12
CA GLY A 245 20.21 1.58 -23.67
C GLY A 245 20.12 0.45 -22.66
N ILE A 246 19.12 0.47 -21.76
CA ILE A 246 18.96 -0.50 -20.70
C ILE A 246 17.97 -1.57 -21.12
N SER A 247 18.37 -2.83 -20.96
CA SER A 247 17.49 -3.98 -21.13
C SER A 247 16.58 -4.12 -19.91
N TRP A 248 15.29 -4.17 -20.14
CA TRP A 248 14.29 -4.24 -19.07
C TRP A 248 13.10 -5.09 -19.45
N THR A 249 12.27 -5.44 -18.49
CA THR A 249 11.03 -6.18 -18.72
C THR A 249 9.97 -5.88 -17.66
N LEU A 250 8.70 -6.01 -18.03
CA LEU A 250 7.59 -6.21 -17.12
C LEU A 250 7.41 -7.71 -16.86
N SER A 251 6.59 -8.06 -15.88
CA SER A 251 6.18 -9.45 -15.64
C SER A 251 4.66 -9.58 -15.67
N SER A 252 4.15 -10.53 -16.45
CA SER A 252 2.74 -10.93 -16.43
C SER A 252 2.36 -11.62 -15.11
N TYR A 253 3.35 -12.23 -14.44
CA TYR A 253 3.14 -12.94 -13.18
C TYR A 253 3.11 -12.03 -11.95
N ALA A 254 3.83 -10.91 -11.96
CA ALA A 254 3.99 -10.05 -10.79
C ALA A 254 4.25 -8.59 -11.18
N SER A 255 3.18 -7.82 -11.38
CA SER A 255 3.29 -6.38 -11.61
C SER A 255 3.11 -5.55 -10.35
N GLU A 256 2.33 -6.04 -9.39
CA GLU A 256 1.96 -5.32 -8.16
C GLU A 256 3.02 -5.40 -7.07
N ALA A 257 3.29 -4.28 -6.37
CA ALA A 257 4.39 -4.16 -5.41
C ALA A 257 4.04 -4.47 -3.94
N ALA A 258 2.92 -5.17 -3.69
CA ALA A 258 2.42 -5.55 -2.38
C ALA A 258 1.90 -4.40 -1.49
N ASN A 259 1.82 -3.16 -2.01
CA ASN A 259 1.29 -2.00 -1.27
C ASN A 259 -0.18 -2.19 -0.83
N PHE A 260 -0.99 -2.92 -1.57
CA PHE A 260 -2.36 -3.22 -1.15
C PHE A 260 -2.43 -4.05 0.14
N GLY A 261 -1.36 -4.76 0.52
CA GLY A 261 -1.24 -5.42 1.82
C GLY A 261 -1.37 -4.47 3.00
N ILE A 262 -0.84 -3.22 2.89
CA ILE A 262 -1.06 -2.21 3.93
C ILE A 262 -2.49 -1.66 3.92
N PHE A 263 -3.14 -1.61 2.77
CA PHE A 263 -4.53 -1.12 2.67
C PHE A 263 -5.54 -2.10 3.27
N ILE A 264 -5.28 -3.40 3.17
CA ILE A 264 -6.08 -4.42 3.87
C ILE A 264 -5.58 -4.72 5.28
N GLY A 265 -4.41 -4.18 5.68
CA GLY A 265 -3.82 -4.39 6.99
C GLY A 265 -3.31 -5.81 7.22
N ASN A 266 -2.85 -6.53 6.19
CA ASN A 266 -2.50 -7.93 6.32
C ASN A 266 -1.09 -8.25 5.79
N TYR A 267 -0.18 -8.56 6.70
CA TYR A 267 1.21 -8.89 6.38
C TYR A 267 1.38 -10.21 5.63
N GLU A 268 0.50 -11.18 5.85
CA GLU A 268 0.58 -12.47 5.15
C GLU A 268 0.27 -12.30 3.65
N ASN A 269 -0.79 -11.57 3.33
CA ASN A 269 -1.11 -11.26 1.93
C ASN A 269 -0.04 -10.36 1.29
N MET A 270 0.50 -9.38 2.04
CA MET A 270 1.64 -8.58 1.60
C MET A 270 2.85 -9.47 1.27
N GLN A 271 3.17 -10.43 2.12
CA GLN A 271 4.25 -11.38 1.91
C GLN A 271 4.03 -12.23 0.64
N LYS A 272 2.82 -12.76 0.44
CA LYS A 272 2.49 -13.56 -0.76
C LYS A 272 2.72 -12.75 -2.05
N VAL A 273 2.28 -11.49 -2.09
CA VAL A 273 2.50 -10.64 -3.27
C VAL A 273 3.98 -10.34 -3.46
N ALA A 274 4.72 -10.00 -2.39
CA ALA A 274 6.15 -9.75 -2.46
C ALA A 274 6.94 -11.00 -2.93
N GLN A 275 6.52 -12.21 -2.49
CA GLN A 275 7.11 -13.47 -2.95
C GLN A 275 6.92 -13.69 -4.45
N ARG A 276 5.77 -13.30 -5.03
CA ARG A 276 5.56 -13.37 -6.48
C ARG A 276 6.57 -12.51 -7.22
N ILE A 277 6.84 -11.30 -6.74
CA ILE A 277 7.84 -10.39 -7.34
C ILE A 277 9.24 -11.02 -7.27
N ARG A 278 9.61 -11.56 -6.10
CA ARG A 278 10.89 -12.26 -5.94
C ARG A 278 11.01 -13.45 -6.91
N GLN A 279 9.94 -14.24 -7.04
CA GLN A 279 9.92 -15.39 -7.94
C GLN A 279 10.03 -14.94 -9.39
N ALA A 280 9.26 -13.92 -9.81
CA ALA A 280 9.36 -13.37 -11.16
C ALA A 280 10.79 -12.90 -11.49
N ALA A 281 11.42 -12.19 -10.56
CA ALA A 281 12.80 -11.73 -10.74
C ALA A 281 13.80 -12.87 -10.91
N LEU A 282 13.63 -13.96 -10.15
CA LEU A 282 14.46 -15.18 -10.28
C LEU A 282 14.21 -15.90 -11.61
N ASP A 283 12.96 -16.10 -12.00
CA ASP A 283 12.58 -16.84 -13.21
C ASP A 283 12.99 -16.09 -14.49
N LEU A 284 12.95 -14.77 -14.45
CA LEU A 284 13.39 -13.91 -15.54
C LEU A 284 14.91 -13.70 -15.55
N GLY A 285 15.59 -13.98 -14.45
CA GLY A 285 17.05 -13.85 -14.33
C GLY A 285 17.52 -12.40 -14.39
N VAL A 286 16.73 -11.48 -13.86
CA VAL A 286 17.07 -10.04 -13.84
C VAL A 286 18.14 -9.73 -12.81
N LYS A 287 18.87 -8.65 -13.04
CA LYS A 287 19.95 -8.17 -12.16
C LYS A 287 19.48 -7.08 -11.18
N ARG A 288 18.41 -6.38 -11.51
CA ARG A 288 17.89 -5.24 -10.73
C ARG A 288 16.37 -5.27 -10.71
N ILE A 289 15.79 -4.74 -9.63
CA ILE A 289 14.35 -4.51 -9.53
C ILE A 289 14.14 -3.01 -9.35
N ILE A 290 13.33 -2.42 -10.21
CA ILE A 290 12.93 -1.01 -10.15
C ILE A 290 11.45 -0.94 -9.82
N VAL A 291 11.09 -0.14 -8.82
CA VAL A 291 9.70 0.11 -8.43
C VAL A 291 9.27 1.45 -9.03
N GLY A 292 8.12 1.46 -9.67
CA GLY A 292 7.52 2.65 -10.30
C GLY A 292 7.18 3.76 -9.30
N GLU A 293 6.31 4.65 -9.70
CA GLU A 293 6.06 5.95 -9.07
C GLU A 293 5.42 5.91 -7.67
N CYS A 294 4.76 4.80 -7.31
CA CYS A 294 3.90 4.73 -6.12
C CYS A 294 4.70 4.77 -4.81
N GLY A 295 4.56 5.85 -4.06
CA GLY A 295 5.24 5.99 -2.76
C GLY A 295 4.81 4.95 -1.71
N HIS A 296 3.60 4.40 -1.78
CA HIS A 296 3.17 3.30 -0.92
C HIS A 296 3.88 1.98 -1.29
N ALA A 297 3.98 1.70 -2.59
CA ALA A 297 4.73 0.56 -3.10
C ALA A 297 6.21 0.64 -2.71
N TRP A 298 6.82 1.81 -2.89
CA TRP A 298 8.19 2.05 -2.47
C TRP A 298 8.38 1.84 -0.96
N ARG A 299 7.45 2.34 -0.14
CA ARG A 299 7.49 2.10 1.31
C ARG A 299 7.47 0.60 1.64
N VAL A 300 6.62 -0.17 0.97
CA VAL A 300 6.55 -1.62 1.21
C VAL A 300 7.83 -2.30 0.75
N ALA A 301 8.33 -1.96 -0.41
CA ALA A 301 9.59 -2.50 -0.94
C ALA A 301 10.76 -2.20 0.00
N TYR A 302 10.92 -0.95 0.40
CA TYR A 302 12.03 -0.50 1.24
C TYR A 302 11.93 -1.01 2.68
N SER A 303 10.72 -0.98 3.29
CA SER A 303 10.56 -1.26 4.72
C SER A 303 10.25 -2.72 5.04
N PHE A 304 9.60 -3.47 4.13
CA PHE A 304 9.02 -4.76 4.46
C PHE A 304 9.57 -5.93 3.62
N TRP A 305 9.91 -5.75 2.35
CA TRP A 305 10.26 -6.90 1.52
C TRP A 305 11.38 -7.73 2.10
N ASN A 306 12.48 -7.11 2.48
CA ASN A 306 13.63 -7.84 3.04
C ASN A 306 13.28 -8.64 4.31
N THR A 307 12.40 -8.08 5.14
CA THR A 307 11.96 -8.75 6.38
C THR A 307 10.95 -9.87 6.09
N LEU A 308 10.05 -9.67 5.13
CA LEU A 308 8.98 -10.61 4.83
C LEU A 308 9.44 -11.79 3.97
N ILE A 309 10.34 -11.55 3.03
CA ILE A 309 10.70 -12.54 1.99
C ILE A 309 12.21 -12.83 1.90
N GLY A 310 13.00 -12.25 2.80
CA GLY A 310 14.46 -12.42 2.84
C GLY A 310 15.21 -11.50 1.87
N PRO A 311 16.55 -11.54 1.91
CA PRO A 311 17.41 -10.66 1.13
C PRO A 311 17.31 -10.96 -0.38
N PHE A 312 17.68 -9.95 -1.17
CA PHE A 312 17.74 -10.04 -2.64
C PHE A 312 19.17 -10.29 -3.12
N ASP A 313 19.86 -11.24 -2.48
CA ASP A 313 21.25 -11.61 -2.71
C ASP A 313 21.53 -12.22 -4.10
N PHE A 314 20.49 -12.54 -4.86
CA PHE A 314 20.57 -12.98 -6.25
C PHE A 314 20.67 -11.83 -7.26
N LEU A 315 20.42 -10.57 -6.83
CA LEU A 315 20.62 -9.40 -7.68
C LEU A 315 22.09 -9.05 -7.84
N ASP A 316 22.38 -8.12 -8.74
CA ASP A 316 23.72 -7.57 -8.91
C ASP A 316 24.24 -7.01 -7.57
N PRO A 317 25.44 -7.42 -7.09
CA PRO A 317 26.00 -6.90 -5.84
C PRO A 317 26.16 -5.36 -5.80
N ALA A 318 26.22 -4.69 -6.96
CA ALA A 318 26.19 -3.23 -7.04
C ALA A 318 24.79 -2.65 -6.73
N TYR A 319 23.74 -3.45 -6.86
CA TYR A 319 22.34 -3.06 -6.66
C TYR A 319 21.57 -4.13 -5.87
N PRO A 320 22.00 -4.44 -4.64
CA PRO A 320 21.52 -5.60 -3.89
C PRO A 320 20.11 -5.45 -3.31
N VAL A 321 19.47 -4.30 -3.55
CA VAL A 321 18.12 -3.98 -3.09
C VAL A 321 17.33 -3.34 -4.23
N PRO A 322 15.98 -3.48 -4.22
CA PRO A 322 15.13 -2.74 -5.14
C PRO A 322 15.36 -1.23 -5.06
N GLN A 323 15.23 -0.54 -6.18
CA GLN A 323 15.41 0.91 -6.28
C GLN A 323 14.10 1.57 -6.74
N HIS A 324 13.86 2.79 -6.31
CA HIS A 324 12.77 3.60 -6.85
C HIS A 324 13.15 4.16 -8.22
N ILE A 325 12.19 4.29 -9.12
CA ILE A 325 12.44 4.82 -10.47
C ILE A 325 13.09 6.22 -10.44
N CYS A 326 12.74 7.07 -9.48
CA CYS A 326 13.36 8.39 -9.35
C CYS A 326 14.84 8.31 -8.94
N GLU A 327 15.21 7.37 -8.05
CA GLU A 327 16.62 7.14 -7.67
C GLU A 327 17.42 6.65 -8.87
N PHE A 328 16.84 5.72 -9.61
CA PHE A 328 17.43 5.16 -10.81
C PHE A 328 17.66 6.22 -11.90
N THR A 329 16.64 7.03 -12.19
CA THR A 329 16.72 8.11 -13.19
C THR A 329 17.71 9.19 -12.77
N HIS A 330 17.74 9.52 -11.46
CA HIS A 330 18.73 10.45 -10.91
C HIS A 330 20.17 9.94 -11.10
N ASP A 331 20.43 8.66 -10.81
CA ASP A 331 21.75 8.05 -11.01
C ASP A 331 22.19 8.09 -12.48
N LEU A 332 21.29 7.78 -13.41
CA LEU A 332 21.55 7.87 -14.85
C LEU A 332 21.92 9.31 -15.28
N ASN A 333 21.22 10.30 -14.73
CA ASN A 333 21.53 11.71 -15.00
C ASN A 333 22.88 12.11 -14.41
N GLN A 334 23.18 11.75 -13.16
CA GLN A 334 24.46 12.06 -12.53
C GLN A 334 25.65 11.45 -13.27
N ARG A 335 25.48 10.28 -13.85
CA ARG A 335 26.51 9.61 -14.66
C ARG A 335 26.57 10.13 -16.10
N GLY A 336 25.72 11.07 -16.48
CA GLY A 336 25.65 11.66 -17.83
C GLY A 336 25.15 10.69 -18.91
N VAL A 337 24.50 9.60 -18.52
CA VAL A 337 23.83 8.66 -19.44
C VAL A 337 22.58 9.31 -20.04
N LEU A 338 21.79 9.99 -19.21
CA LEU A 338 20.70 10.85 -19.64
C LEU A 338 21.18 12.30 -19.67
N LYS A 339 20.77 13.02 -20.72
CA LYS A 339 20.96 14.45 -20.86
C LYS A 339 19.62 15.11 -21.03
N PHE A 340 19.25 15.96 -20.09
CA PHE A 340 18.03 16.74 -20.14
C PHE A 340 18.33 18.12 -20.72
N ASP A 341 17.41 18.64 -21.50
CA ASP A 341 17.41 20.02 -21.93
C ASP A 341 16.93 20.89 -20.74
N PRO A 342 17.77 21.75 -20.18
CA PRO A 342 17.38 22.58 -19.04
C PRO A 342 16.29 23.61 -19.41
N GLU A 343 16.14 23.95 -20.68
CA GLU A 343 15.18 24.96 -21.16
C GLU A 343 13.82 24.34 -21.55
N ALA A 344 13.70 23.04 -21.64
CA ALA A 344 12.50 22.34 -22.15
C ALA A 344 11.20 22.63 -21.37
N ASN A 345 11.29 23.16 -20.17
CA ASN A 345 10.15 23.49 -19.31
C ASN A 345 10.15 24.93 -18.80
N ASP A 346 10.90 25.83 -19.39
CA ASP A 346 11.00 27.23 -18.94
C ASP A 346 9.68 28.00 -19.02
N ASP A 347 8.78 27.55 -19.90
CA ASP A 347 7.42 28.08 -20.07
C ASP A 347 6.39 27.46 -19.12
N LYS A 348 6.78 26.47 -18.31
CA LYS A 348 5.87 25.72 -17.43
C LYS A 348 6.05 26.12 -15.96
N VAL A 349 4.94 26.30 -15.28
CA VAL A 349 4.89 26.50 -13.84
C VAL A 349 4.46 25.18 -13.19
N VAL A 350 5.34 24.59 -12.39
CA VAL A 350 5.03 23.39 -11.61
C VAL A 350 4.62 23.82 -10.20
N THR A 351 3.43 23.42 -9.76
CA THR A 351 2.88 23.73 -8.44
C THR A 351 2.83 22.51 -7.54
#